data_8c3895ec7c5543f14b7d93b2576591a5
#
_entry.id   8c3895ec7c5543f14b7d93b2576591a5
#
_cell.length_a   1.000
_cell.length_b   1.000
_cell.length_c   1.000
_cell.angle_alpha   90.00
_cell.angle_beta   90.00
_cell.angle_gamma   90.00
#
_symmetry.space_group_name_H-M   'P 1'
#
loop_
_entity.id
_entity.type
_entity.pdbx_description
1 polymer ?
#
loop_
_entity_poly.entity_id
_entity_poly.type
_entity_poly.pdbx_seq_one_letter_code
_entity_poly.pdbx_strand_id
1 'polypeptide(L)'
;MPVLQDIVVAIRSDGDIVAARQQGRSLAAAIGFSATDATLIATAISELARNIVLYAGQGEVMIHRVESSHKKGIVICARDKGPGIRSIDDVLRDGYSTSGGLGLGLPGVKRLMHEFAIESELRQGTTVTVKMWLK
;
A
#
# COMPACT_ATOMS: atom_id res chain seq x y z
N MET A 1 18.69 -10.54 -1.12
CA MET A 1 18.38 -10.15 0.28
C MET A 1 17.19 -10.91 0.77
N PRO A 2 17.33 -11.70 1.80
CA PRO A 2 16.18 -12.42 2.29
C PRO A 2 15.14 -11.48 2.88
N VAL A 3 13.90 -11.79 2.65
CA VAL A 3 12.78 -11.13 3.31
C VAL A 3 12.72 -11.70 4.72
N LEU A 4 12.83 -10.84 5.72
CA LEU A 4 12.90 -11.29 7.11
C LEU A 4 11.55 -11.63 7.69
N GLN A 5 10.49 -11.07 7.15
CA GLN A 5 9.14 -11.33 7.63
C GLN A 5 8.14 -10.92 6.56
N ASP A 6 7.34 -11.87 6.13
CA ASP A 6 6.26 -11.64 5.18
C ASP A 6 4.92 -11.71 5.87
N ILE A 7 4.10 -10.71 5.62
CA ILE A 7 2.71 -10.70 6.03
C ILE A 7 1.88 -10.60 4.77
N VAL A 8 0.92 -11.50 4.62
CA VAL A 8 -0.02 -11.45 3.49
C VAL A 8 -1.41 -11.37 4.07
N VAL A 9 -2.14 -10.33 3.70
CA VAL A 9 -3.50 -10.13 4.16
C VAL A 9 -4.42 -10.18 2.94
N ALA A 10 -5.34 -11.13 2.93
CA ALA A 10 -6.38 -11.19 1.90
C ALA A 10 -7.34 -10.02 2.13
N ILE A 11 -7.65 -9.30 1.08
CA ILE A 11 -8.51 -8.12 1.14
C ILE A 11 -9.80 -8.41 0.39
N ARG A 12 -10.90 -8.53 1.12
CA ARG A 12 -12.22 -8.83 0.56
C ARG A 12 -13.31 -7.93 1.12
N SER A 13 -13.00 -7.21 2.21
CA SER A 13 -13.99 -6.43 2.94
C SER A 13 -13.31 -5.30 3.69
N ASP A 14 -14.12 -4.40 4.23
CA ASP A 14 -13.61 -3.29 5.05
C ASP A 14 -12.88 -3.79 6.30
N GLY A 15 -13.31 -4.91 6.87
CA GLY A 15 -12.62 -5.49 8.03
C GLY A 15 -11.19 -5.89 7.70
N ASP A 16 -10.95 -6.35 6.48
CA ASP A 16 -9.61 -6.73 6.05
C ASP A 16 -8.71 -5.51 5.89
N ILE A 17 -9.28 -4.36 5.54
CA ILE A 17 -8.53 -3.10 5.48
C ILE A 17 -7.97 -2.77 6.87
N VAL A 18 -8.81 -2.91 7.89
CA VAL A 18 -8.40 -2.66 9.28
C VAL A 18 -7.30 -3.63 9.68
N ALA A 19 -7.44 -4.92 9.34
CA ALA A 19 -6.45 -5.93 9.68
C ALA A 19 -5.10 -5.63 9.03
N ALA A 20 -5.10 -5.28 7.75
CA ALA A 20 -3.87 -4.95 7.04
C ALA A 20 -3.18 -3.73 7.65
N ARG A 21 -3.96 -2.69 7.95
CA ARG A 21 -3.44 -1.47 8.58
C ARG A 21 -2.78 -1.78 9.92
N GLN A 22 -3.43 -2.56 10.76
CA GLN A 22 -2.91 -2.88 12.08
C GLN A 22 -1.63 -3.71 11.99
N GLN A 23 -1.60 -4.69 11.11
CA GLN A 23 -0.42 -5.53 10.94
C GLN A 23 0.76 -4.72 10.40
N GLY A 24 0.50 -3.83 9.44
CA GLY A 24 1.54 -2.99 8.89
C GLY A 24 2.10 -2.01 9.92
N ARG A 25 1.23 -1.43 10.73
CA ARG A 25 1.65 -0.52 11.78
C ARG A 25 2.51 -1.25 12.82
N SER A 26 2.12 -2.46 13.19
CA SER A 26 2.87 -3.26 14.16
C SER A 26 4.25 -3.63 13.61
N LEU A 27 4.32 -4.04 12.35
CA LEU A 27 5.60 -4.36 11.75
C LEU A 27 6.49 -3.13 11.64
N ALA A 28 5.93 -2.00 11.25
CA ALA A 28 6.68 -0.75 11.16
C ALA A 28 7.29 -0.38 12.51
N ALA A 29 6.52 -0.50 13.59
CA ALA A 29 7.03 -0.25 14.93
C ALA A 29 8.13 -1.23 15.30
N ALA A 30 7.97 -2.49 14.95
CA ALA A 30 8.98 -3.52 15.24
C ALA A 30 10.29 -3.27 14.48
N ILE A 31 10.21 -2.72 13.26
CA ILE A 31 11.40 -2.36 12.48
C ILE A 31 12.13 -1.18 13.12
N GLY A 32 11.41 -0.29 13.78
CA GLY A 32 12.00 0.87 14.45
C GLY A 32 11.49 2.20 13.97
N PHE A 33 10.46 2.21 13.13
CA PHE A 33 9.87 3.48 12.68
C PHE A 33 9.23 4.22 13.85
N SER A 34 9.29 5.54 13.80
CA SER A 34 8.62 6.38 14.79
C SER A 34 7.09 6.18 14.72
N ALA A 35 6.40 6.61 15.77
CA ALA A 35 4.94 6.55 15.77
C ALA A 35 4.34 7.33 14.60
N THR A 36 4.93 8.48 14.27
CA THR A 36 4.50 9.27 13.13
C THR A 36 4.66 8.52 11.83
N ASP A 37 5.85 7.96 11.58
CA ASP A 37 6.09 7.22 10.34
C ASP A 37 5.26 5.94 10.27
N ALA A 38 5.10 5.24 11.38
CA ALA A 38 4.25 4.06 11.42
C ALA A 38 2.81 4.40 11.07
N THR A 39 2.33 5.57 11.48
CA THR A 39 1.00 6.05 11.14
C THR A 39 0.88 6.37 9.65
N LEU A 40 1.92 6.98 9.06
CA LEU A 40 1.93 7.24 7.62
C LEU A 40 1.90 5.94 6.82
N ILE A 41 2.67 4.95 7.25
CA ILE A 41 2.69 3.64 6.63
C ILE A 41 1.31 2.99 6.72
N ALA A 42 0.69 3.04 7.89
CA ALA A 42 -0.66 2.48 8.09
C ALA A 42 -1.69 3.18 7.20
N THR A 43 -1.56 4.49 7.03
CA THR A 43 -2.45 5.26 6.16
C THR A 43 -2.31 4.82 4.71
N ALA A 44 -1.07 4.64 4.25
CA ALA A 44 -0.83 4.16 2.89
C ALA A 44 -1.44 2.78 2.66
N ILE A 45 -1.26 1.88 3.62
CA ILE A 45 -1.84 0.53 3.54
C ILE A 45 -3.35 0.61 3.44
N SER A 46 -3.98 1.45 4.27
CA SER A 46 -5.44 1.60 4.26
C SER A 46 -5.95 2.07 2.91
N GLU A 47 -5.27 3.03 2.29
CA GLU A 47 -5.68 3.55 0.99
C GLU A 47 -5.51 2.51 -0.11
N LEU A 48 -4.40 1.78 -0.11
CA LEU A 48 -4.18 0.72 -1.09
C LEU A 48 -5.19 -0.41 -0.94
N ALA A 49 -5.48 -0.83 0.28
CA ALA A 49 -6.46 -1.88 0.53
C ALA A 49 -7.87 -1.43 0.15
N ARG A 50 -8.21 -0.17 0.43
CA ARG A 50 -9.51 0.39 0.06
C ARG A 50 -9.70 0.37 -1.45
N ASN A 51 -8.66 0.72 -2.20
CA ASN A 51 -8.73 0.67 -3.67
C ASN A 51 -9.02 -0.73 -4.17
N ILE A 52 -8.43 -1.74 -3.53
CA ILE A 52 -8.72 -3.14 -3.89
C ILE A 52 -10.21 -3.43 -3.71
N VAL A 53 -10.78 -3.09 -2.56
CA VAL A 53 -12.20 -3.35 -2.29
C VAL A 53 -13.10 -2.59 -3.26
N LEU A 54 -12.79 -1.31 -3.51
CA LEU A 54 -13.66 -0.46 -4.34
C LEU A 54 -13.63 -0.83 -5.81
N TYR A 55 -12.47 -1.19 -6.35
CA TYR A 55 -12.31 -1.33 -7.79
C TYR A 55 -12.15 -2.77 -8.26
N ALA A 56 -11.73 -3.67 -7.41
CA ALA A 56 -11.52 -5.06 -7.77
C ALA A 56 -12.38 -6.02 -6.97
N GLY A 57 -12.88 -5.58 -5.83
CA GLY A 57 -13.66 -6.42 -4.94
C GLY A 57 -12.81 -7.26 -4.02
N GLN A 58 -11.71 -7.79 -4.51
CA GLN A 58 -10.80 -8.59 -3.71
C GLN A 58 -9.38 -8.53 -4.26
N GLY A 59 -8.42 -8.81 -3.40
CA GLY A 59 -7.01 -8.84 -3.73
C GLY A 59 -6.21 -9.19 -2.49
N GLU A 60 -4.97 -8.74 -2.46
CA GLU A 60 -4.13 -9.00 -1.29
C GLU A 60 -3.14 -7.86 -1.07
N VAL A 61 -2.74 -7.67 0.17
CA VAL A 61 -1.69 -6.75 0.55
C VAL A 61 -0.58 -7.56 1.19
N MET A 62 0.62 -7.44 0.63
CA MET A 62 1.82 -8.06 1.19
C MET A 62 2.65 -6.99 1.86
N ILE A 63 3.12 -7.28 3.07
CA ILE A 63 3.90 -6.34 3.87
C ILE A 63 5.13 -7.09 4.34
N HIS A 64 6.31 -6.53 4.06
CA HIS A 64 7.52 -7.20 4.52
C HIS A 64 8.64 -6.21 4.85
N ARG A 65 9.52 -6.66 5.71
CA ARG A 65 10.70 -5.94 6.12
C ARG A 65 11.81 -6.18 5.11
N VAL A 66 12.54 -5.12 4.77
CA VAL A 66 13.69 -5.24 3.88
C VAL A 66 14.89 -4.60 4.54
N GLU A 67 16.06 -5.11 4.20
CA GLU A 67 17.32 -4.53 4.62
C GLU A 67 18.23 -4.43 3.40
N SER A 68 18.96 -3.33 3.29
CA SER A 68 19.88 -3.11 2.20
C SER A 68 21.08 -2.35 2.76
N SER A 69 22.25 -2.97 2.73
CA SER A 69 23.50 -2.38 3.24
C SER A 69 23.33 -1.81 4.64
N HIS A 70 23.05 -0.52 4.75
CA HIS A 70 22.94 0.17 6.03
C HIS A 70 21.53 0.65 6.32
N LYS A 71 20.55 0.25 5.50
CA LYS A 71 19.18 0.72 5.65
C LYS A 71 18.23 -0.41 5.97
N LYS A 72 17.25 -0.10 6.80
CA LYS A 72 16.10 -0.96 7.05
C LYS A 72 14.88 -0.26 6.50
N GLY A 73 13.94 -1.03 6.04
CA GLY A 73 12.73 -0.46 5.49
C GLY A 73 11.57 -1.42 5.49
N ILE A 74 10.45 -0.94 4.97
CA ILE A 74 9.24 -1.71 4.82
C ILE A 74 8.75 -1.58 3.37
N VAL A 75 8.31 -2.70 2.82
CA VAL A 75 7.73 -2.75 1.48
C VAL A 75 6.30 -3.20 1.60
N ILE A 76 5.42 -2.52 0.89
CA ILE A 76 4.01 -2.87 0.84
C ILE A 76 3.66 -3.05 -0.62
N CYS A 77 3.08 -4.21 -0.96
CA CYS A 77 2.65 -4.52 -2.31
C CYS A 77 1.18 -4.86 -2.29
N ALA A 78 0.37 -4.04 -2.93
CA ALA A 78 -1.07 -4.25 -3.05
C ALA A 78 -1.37 -4.75 -4.45
N ARG A 79 -2.00 -5.91 -4.55
CA ARG A 79 -2.23 -6.56 -5.82
C ARG A 79 -3.68 -7.02 -5.94
N ASP A 80 -4.26 -6.77 -7.09
CA ASP A 80 -5.59 -7.27 -7.42
C ASP A 80 -5.65 -7.75 -8.86
N LYS A 81 -6.72 -8.47 -9.19
CA LYS A 81 -7.00 -8.93 -10.54
C LYS A 81 -8.28 -8.28 -11.05
N GLY A 82 -8.48 -7.02 -10.71
CA GLY A 82 -9.65 -6.28 -11.13
C GLY A 82 -9.54 -5.77 -12.55
N PRO A 83 -10.34 -4.74 -12.88
CA PRO A 83 -10.40 -4.24 -14.26
C PRO A 83 -9.16 -3.50 -14.74
N GLY A 84 -8.25 -3.17 -13.85
CA GLY A 84 -7.09 -2.38 -14.20
C GLY A 84 -7.41 -0.89 -14.27
N ILE A 85 -6.39 -0.10 -14.56
CA ILE A 85 -6.49 1.35 -14.63
C ILE A 85 -6.25 1.77 -16.06
N ARG A 86 -7.23 2.50 -16.63
CA ARG A 86 -7.11 2.97 -18.00
C ARG A 86 -6.02 4.02 -18.17
N SER A 87 -5.90 4.93 -17.21
CA SER A 87 -4.90 5.98 -17.26
C SER A 87 -4.27 6.15 -15.89
N ILE A 88 -3.04 5.68 -15.75
CA ILE A 88 -2.29 5.81 -14.51
C ILE A 88 -2.02 7.29 -14.22
N ASP A 89 -1.72 8.07 -15.25
CA ASP A 89 -1.47 9.50 -15.07
C ASP A 89 -2.69 10.20 -14.45
N ASP A 90 -3.90 9.84 -14.86
CA ASP A 90 -5.11 10.46 -14.32
C ASP A 90 -5.29 10.13 -12.85
N VAL A 91 -5.10 8.87 -12.46
CA VAL A 91 -5.34 8.49 -11.05
C VAL A 91 -4.25 9.03 -10.12
N LEU A 92 -3.11 9.41 -10.65
CA LEU A 92 -2.03 10.02 -9.86
C LEU A 92 -2.16 11.54 -9.77
N ARG A 93 -3.11 12.14 -10.47
CA ARG A 93 -3.31 13.58 -10.42
C ARG A 93 -3.86 14.01 -9.07
N ASP A 94 -3.32 15.12 -8.55
CA ASP A 94 -3.81 15.69 -7.32
C ASP A 94 -5.29 16.05 -7.47
N GLY A 95 -6.05 15.75 -6.43
CA GLY A 95 -7.47 16.02 -6.44
C GLY A 95 -8.31 14.91 -7.04
N TYR A 96 -7.70 13.91 -7.66
CA TYR A 96 -8.44 12.76 -8.15
C TYR A 96 -8.94 11.97 -6.95
N SER A 97 -10.24 11.87 -6.80
CA SER A 97 -10.84 11.12 -5.72
C SER A 97 -11.94 10.26 -6.27
N THR A 98 -11.82 8.97 -6.07
CA THR A 98 -12.79 8.00 -6.56
C THR A 98 -13.58 7.36 -5.44
N SER A 99 -13.13 7.60 -4.20
CA SER A 99 -13.83 7.06 -3.06
C SER A 99 -14.49 8.19 -2.33
N GLY A 100 -15.60 8.31 -1.97
CA GLY A 100 -16.15 9.39 -1.17
C GLY A 100 -15.54 9.49 0.23
N GLY A 101 -14.37 8.90 0.45
CA GLY A 101 -13.75 8.87 1.75
C GLY A 101 -12.78 10.02 1.96
N LEU A 102 -11.83 9.84 2.87
CA LEU A 102 -10.86 10.85 3.24
C LEU A 102 -9.87 11.18 2.15
N GLY A 103 -9.98 10.51 1.03
CA GLY A 103 -9.51 11.01 -0.23
C GLY A 103 -8.04 11.28 -0.43
N LEU A 104 -7.14 10.55 0.20
CA LEU A 104 -5.76 10.66 -0.18
C LEU A 104 -5.55 10.06 -1.56
N GLY A 105 -6.18 8.91 -1.82
CA GLY A 105 -6.03 8.21 -3.09
C GLY A 105 -4.58 7.85 -3.38
N LEU A 106 -4.32 7.47 -4.62
CA LEU A 106 -2.96 7.13 -5.04
C LEU A 106 -2.01 8.32 -5.01
N PRO A 107 -2.42 9.56 -5.36
CA PRO A 107 -1.52 10.70 -5.23
C PRO A 107 -1.03 10.91 -3.81
N GLY A 108 -1.90 10.72 -2.82
CA GLY A 108 -1.53 10.83 -1.42
C GLY A 108 -0.55 9.76 -1.00
N VAL A 109 -0.80 8.52 -1.42
CA VAL A 109 0.10 7.40 -1.12
C VAL A 109 1.50 7.69 -1.69
N LYS A 110 1.55 8.16 -2.92
CA LYS A 110 2.82 8.49 -3.56
C LYS A 110 3.59 9.55 -2.78
N ARG A 111 2.90 10.55 -2.25
CA ARG A 111 3.55 11.60 -1.46
C ARG A 111 4.03 11.11 -0.11
N LEU A 112 3.34 10.14 0.49
CA LEU A 112 3.70 9.64 1.82
C LEU A 112 4.90 8.72 1.81
N MET A 113 5.15 8.03 0.70
CA MET A 113 6.16 6.99 0.64
C MET A 113 7.43 7.46 -0.06
N HIS A 114 8.57 6.86 0.30
CA HIS A 114 9.84 7.20 -0.34
C HIS A 114 9.92 6.69 -1.77
N GLU A 115 9.34 5.52 -2.04
CA GLU A 115 9.32 4.93 -3.37
C GLU A 115 7.91 4.47 -3.70
N PHE A 116 7.54 4.60 -4.95
CA PHE A 116 6.21 4.26 -5.42
C PHE A 116 6.31 3.73 -6.85
N ALA A 117 5.73 2.57 -7.08
CA ALA A 117 5.63 2.00 -8.41
C ALA A 117 4.24 1.44 -8.62
N ILE A 118 3.68 1.65 -9.79
CA ILE A 118 2.36 1.14 -10.12
C ILE A 118 2.40 0.49 -11.50
N GLU A 119 1.85 -0.72 -11.59
CA GLU A 119 1.68 -1.43 -12.84
C GLU A 119 0.24 -1.84 -12.96
N SER A 120 -0.36 -1.62 -14.12
CA SER A 120 -1.74 -1.97 -14.34
C SER A 120 -1.98 -2.30 -15.80
N GLU A 121 -2.76 -3.34 -16.04
CA GLU A 121 -3.21 -3.70 -17.38
C GLU A 121 -4.72 -3.87 -17.35
N LEU A 122 -5.37 -3.31 -18.37
CA LEU A 122 -6.83 -3.42 -18.47
C LEU A 122 -7.24 -4.89 -18.45
N ARG A 123 -8.24 -5.20 -17.63
CA ARG A 123 -8.80 -6.54 -17.46
C ARG A 123 -7.87 -7.55 -16.82
N GLN A 124 -6.68 -7.14 -16.37
CA GLN A 124 -5.73 -8.04 -15.70
C GLN A 124 -5.46 -7.67 -14.27
N GLY A 125 -5.60 -6.39 -13.93
CA GLY A 125 -5.46 -5.96 -12.56
C GLY A 125 -4.41 -4.89 -12.36
N THR A 126 -4.16 -4.60 -11.09
CA THR A 126 -3.26 -3.53 -10.68
C THR A 126 -2.35 -4.02 -9.56
N THR A 127 -1.09 -3.64 -9.63
CA THR A 127 -0.10 -3.87 -8.57
C THR A 127 0.54 -2.54 -8.22
N VAL A 128 0.46 -2.17 -6.94
CA VAL A 128 1.09 -0.97 -6.42
C VAL A 128 2.12 -1.39 -5.38
N THR A 129 3.36 -0.96 -5.55
CA THR A 129 4.43 -1.26 -4.61
C THR A 129 4.98 0.03 -4.04
N VAL A 130 5.05 0.12 -2.73
CA VAL A 130 5.58 1.30 -2.05
C VAL A 130 6.62 0.88 -1.03
N LYS A 131 7.58 1.77 -0.78
CA LYS A 131 8.63 1.54 0.21
C LYS A 131 8.84 2.76 1.06
N MET A 132 9.18 2.51 2.30
CA MET A 132 9.63 3.55 3.20
C MET A 132 10.87 3.07 3.93
N TRP A 133 11.88 3.91 3.98
CA TRP A 133 13.16 3.59 4.59
C TRP A 133 13.29 4.26 5.94
N LEU A 134 13.87 3.53 6.87
CA LEU A 134 14.22 4.07 8.17
C LEU A 134 15.40 5.02 8.00
N LYS A 135 15.28 6.17 8.62
CA LYS A 135 16.37 7.16 8.57
C LYS A 135 17.50 6.82 9.53
#